data_0ae0199b396e4965b38499fb6ae1ce33
#
_entry.id   0ae0199b396e4965b38499fb6ae1ce33
#
_cell.length_a   1.000
_cell.length_b   1.000
_cell.length_c   1.000
_cell.angle_alpha   90.00
_cell.angle_beta   90.00
_cell.angle_gamma   90.00
#
_symmetry.space_group_name_H-M   'P 1'
#
loop_
_entity.id
_entity.type
_entity.pdbx_description
1 polymer ?
#
loop_
_entity_poly.entity_id
_entity_poly.type
_entity_poly.pdbx_seq_one_letter_code
_entity_poly.pdbx_strand_id
1 'polypeptide(L)'
;MKIPKLYKKNYFDNVVIVTGSLNSGKSMVAPIVSSLNKVEHLRKLIEVDQVLHLTNLKKIKREVAYFFIRHYLDKSFYEQLIGRNLNYRPGDETSIFTAKNPIELKKRAFLKRGEHVIKKHVKNKTIFCMDTHDGMMLFHLWREVNKKFKFINIFRNPIDTVNGCFNVGQGKIENILFNEIIMFKKNKNIFPLYYLNNYKEYPKKNTMDRVIDEVLFCLKKEYLNYRKYRNDKNCLFIENEDFAVNSDRNISKICKFLKTKRSNFTKKIMKRENCPREINPKVYQEKLKKIKFLSTKKSFQKLLDFEKVFQRRKSDTLNN
;
A
#
# COMPACT_ATOMS: atom_id res chain seq x y z
N MET A 1 -39.66 -5.70 12.08
CA MET A 1 -38.82 -4.73 12.85
C MET A 1 -37.65 -4.27 11.95
N LYS A 2 -37.48 -2.95 11.68
CA LYS A 2 -36.31 -2.44 10.96
C LYS A 2 -35.10 -2.44 11.88
N ILE A 3 -34.07 -3.22 11.55
CA ILE A 3 -32.80 -3.22 12.26
C ILE A 3 -32.16 -1.83 12.09
N PRO A 4 -31.74 -1.13 13.17
CA PRO A 4 -31.04 0.15 13.07
C PRO A 4 -29.73 0.04 12.29
N LYS A 5 -29.27 1.16 11.71
CA LYS A 5 -27.98 1.22 11.02
C LYS A 5 -26.82 1.00 11.99
N LEU A 6 -25.83 0.23 11.54
CA LEU A 6 -24.58 0.08 12.29
C LEU A 6 -23.84 1.41 12.35
N TYR A 7 -23.36 1.76 13.55
CA TYR A 7 -22.58 2.98 13.78
C TYR A 7 -21.31 2.67 14.56
N LYS A 8 -20.20 3.23 14.12
CA LYS A 8 -18.92 3.22 14.82
C LYS A 8 -18.21 4.56 14.61
N LYS A 9 -18.01 5.29 15.71
CA LYS A 9 -17.16 6.49 15.72
C LYS A 9 -15.69 6.05 15.70
N ASN A 10 -14.87 6.67 14.84
CA ASN A 10 -13.42 6.47 14.89
C ASN A 10 -12.83 7.22 16.10
N TYR A 11 -12.00 6.55 16.85
CA TYR A 11 -11.17 7.19 17.88
C TYR A 11 -9.91 7.81 17.28
N PHE A 12 -9.39 7.21 16.21
CA PHE A 12 -8.15 7.64 15.55
C PHE A 12 -8.44 8.08 14.12
N ASP A 13 -8.61 9.39 13.94
CA ASP A 13 -8.91 10.02 12.64
C ASP A 13 -7.64 10.45 11.87
N ASN A 14 -6.51 10.63 12.58
CA ASN A 14 -5.27 11.11 11.99
C ASN A 14 -4.44 9.93 11.48
N VAL A 15 -4.84 9.39 10.34
CA VAL A 15 -4.24 8.19 9.73
C VAL A 15 -3.59 8.58 8.39
N VAL A 16 -2.37 8.11 8.17
CA VAL A 16 -1.70 8.10 6.86
C VAL A 16 -1.62 6.67 6.34
N ILE A 17 -2.06 6.49 5.12
CA ILE A 17 -2.05 5.23 4.38
C ILE A 17 -1.00 5.37 3.28
N VAL A 18 0.10 4.64 3.40
CA VAL A 18 1.09 4.49 2.32
C VAL A 18 0.61 3.36 1.43
N THR A 19 0.41 3.64 0.16
CA THR A 19 -0.22 2.69 -0.77
C THR A 19 0.46 2.70 -2.13
N GLY A 20 0.07 1.78 -2.97
CA GLY A 20 0.57 1.57 -4.31
C GLY A 20 0.47 0.10 -4.65
N SER A 21 0.45 -0.25 -5.93
CA SER A 21 0.39 -1.64 -6.39
C SER A 21 1.49 -2.51 -5.79
N LEU A 22 1.36 -3.82 -5.92
CA LEU A 22 2.41 -4.76 -5.53
C LEU A 22 3.75 -4.35 -6.15
N ASN A 23 4.83 -4.45 -5.36
CA ASN A 23 6.18 -4.04 -5.78
C ASN A 23 6.31 -2.57 -6.24
N SER A 24 5.41 -1.67 -5.85
CA SER A 24 5.53 -0.23 -6.13
C SER A 24 6.69 0.45 -5.39
N GLY A 25 7.27 -0.20 -4.38
CA GLY A 25 8.32 0.36 -3.51
C GLY A 25 7.78 1.05 -2.25
N LYS A 26 6.50 0.86 -1.92
CA LYS A 26 5.92 1.36 -0.66
C LYS A 26 6.62 0.81 0.58
N SER A 27 7.13 -0.44 0.52
CA SER A 27 7.93 -1.06 1.60
C SER A 27 9.21 -0.30 1.94
N MET A 28 9.76 0.47 1.00
CA MET A 28 10.86 1.41 1.26
C MET A 28 10.35 2.73 1.86
N VAL A 29 9.23 3.24 1.37
CA VAL A 29 8.72 4.56 1.76
C VAL A 29 7.99 4.53 3.11
N ALA A 30 7.20 3.50 3.39
CA ALA A 30 6.37 3.42 4.59
C ALA A 30 7.18 3.40 5.90
N PRO A 31 8.32 2.68 6.03
CA PRO A 31 9.21 2.78 7.18
C PRO A 31 9.79 4.18 7.38
N ILE A 32 10.13 4.88 6.28
CA ILE A 32 10.63 6.25 6.34
C ILE A 32 9.54 7.19 6.82
N VAL A 33 8.30 7.05 6.31
CA VAL A 33 7.14 7.83 6.79
C VAL A 33 6.88 7.58 8.28
N SER A 34 6.94 6.31 8.73
CA SER A 34 6.74 5.96 10.15
C SER A 34 7.85 6.48 11.07
N SER A 35 9.02 6.81 10.49
CA SER A 35 10.13 7.42 11.24
C SER A 35 9.93 8.89 11.57
N LEU A 36 9.02 9.59 10.90
CA LEU A 36 8.78 11.01 11.11
C LEU A 36 8.28 11.32 12.52
N ASN A 37 8.42 12.58 12.95
CA ASN A 37 7.94 13.00 14.26
C ASN A 37 6.42 12.83 14.37
N LYS A 38 5.93 12.41 15.53
CA LYS A 38 4.50 12.13 15.82
C LYS A 38 3.86 11.02 14.96
N VAL A 39 4.61 10.38 14.06
CA VAL A 39 4.09 9.24 13.28
C VAL A 39 4.37 7.95 14.05
N GLU A 40 3.35 7.14 14.23
CA GLU A 40 3.45 5.83 14.89
C GLU A 40 4.16 4.81 14.02
N HIS A 41 4.63 3.74 14.65
CA HIS A 41 5.25 2.62 13.95
C HIS A 41 4.28 2.01 12.93
N LEU A 42 4.81 1.59 11.78
CA LEU A 42 4.06 1.05 10.66
C LEU A 42 3.22 -0.17 11.05
N ARG A 43 1.99 -0.23 10.55
CA ARG A 43 1.13 -1.42 10.59
C ARG A 43 0.81 -1.86 9.16
N LYS A 44 0.77 -3.17 8.93
CA LYS A 44 0.29 -3.76 7.68
C LYS A 44 -1.04 -4.45 7.98
N LEU A 45 -2.12 -3.98 7.33
CA LEU A 45 -3.49 -4.39 7.61
C LEU A 45 -4.17 -4.83 6.31
N ILE A 46 -3.72 -5.95 5.76
CA ILE A 46 -4.16 -6.51 4.45
C ILE A 46 -5.65 -6.86 4.47
N GLU A 47 -6.16 -7.26 5.63
CA GLU A 47 -7.56 -7.65 5.82
C GLU A 47 -8.51 -6.52 5.44
N VAL A 48 -8.07 -5.27 5.60
CA VAL A 48 -8.88 -4.10 5.21
C VAL A 48 -9.04 -4.03 3.69
N ASP A 49 -7.96 -4.27 2.93
CA ASP A 49 -8.05 -4.32 1.46
C ASP A 49 -8.99 -5.44 1.00
N GLN A 50 -8.91 -6.62 1.63
CA GLN A 50 -9.79 -7.75 1.31
C GLN A 50 -11.27 -7.42 1.56
N VAL A 51 -11.59 -6.80 2.71
CA VAL A 51 -12.96 -6.37 3.02
C VAL A 51 -13.45 -5.33 2.02
N LEU A 52 -12.61 -4.37 1.62
CA LEU A 52 -12.96 -3.36 0.62
C LEU A 52 -13.18 -3.96 -0.77
N HIS A 53 -12.37 -4.94 -1.19
CA HIS A 53 -12.61 -5.67 -2.43
C HIS A 53 -13.94 -6.43 -2.42
N LEU A 54 -14.24 -7.16 -1.33
CA LEU A 54 -15.52 -7.85 -1.19
C LEU A 54 -16.69 -6.88 -1.20
N THR A 55 -16.52 -5.69 -0.63
CA THR A 55 -17.50 -4.60 -0.67
C THR A 55 -17.70 -4.08 -2.10
N ASN A 56 -16.59 -3.84 -2.83
CA ASN A 56 -16.62 -3.42 -4.23
C ASN A 56 -17.32 -4.45 -5.13
N LEU A 57 -17.17 -5.72 -4.82
CA LEU A 57 -17.85 -6.85 -5.48
C LEU A 57 -19.29 -7.08 -4.99
N LYS A 58 -19.80 -6.23 -4.10
CA LYS A 58 -21.15 -6.35 -3.50
C LYS A 58 -21.37 -7.67 -2.72
N LYS A 59 -20.28 -8.32 -2.27
CA LYS A 59 -20.35 -9.52 -1.41
C LYS A 59 -20.59 -9.17 0.05
N ILE A 60 -20.22 -7.96 0.48
CA ILE A 60 -20.47 -7.42 1.82
C ILE A 60 -21.20 -6.07 1.65
N LYS A 61 -22.23 -5.84 2.48
CA LYS A 61 -22.94 -4.55 2.54
C LYS A 61 -21.99 -3.45 3.02
N ARG A 62 -22.03 -2.27 2.41
CA ARG A 62 -21.12 -1.14 2.73
C ARG A 62 -21.13 -0.77 4.21
N GLU A 63 -22.30 -0.67 4.83
CA GLU A 63 -22.40 -0.31 6.26
C GLU A 63 -21.70 -1.33 7.16
N VAL A 64 -21.81 -2.63 6.87
CA VAL A 64 -21.13 -3.71 7.60
C VAL A 64 -19.61 -3.60 7.43
N ALA A 65 -19.16 -3.44 6.18
CA ALA A 65 -17.74 -3.29 5.87
C ALA A 65 -17.13 -2.08 6.61
N TYR A 66 -17.79 -0.92 6.54
CA TYR A 66 -17.25 0.30 7.16
C TYR A 66 -17.26 0.25 8.68
N PHE A 67 -18.29 -0.36 9.28
CA PHE A 67 -18.31 -0.63 10.72
C PHE A 67 -17.11 -1.50 11.12
N PHE A 68 -16.92 -2.63 10.41
CA PHE A 68 -15.84 -3.56 10.67
C PHE A 68 -14.47 -2.90 10.52
N ILE A 69 -14.24 -2.18 9.40
CA ILE A 69 -12.95 -1.51 9.13
C ILE A 69 -12.64 -0.48 10.22
N ARG A 70 -13.60 0.37 10.59
CA ARG A 70 -13.40 1.37 11.65
C ARG A 70 -13.08 0.71 12.99
N HIS A 71 -13.78 -0.36 13.33
CA HIS A 71 -13.52 -1.11 14.56
C HIS A 71 -12.13 -1.75 14.53
N TYR A 72 -11.77 -2.38 13.42
CA TYR A 72 -10.50 -3.06 13.24
C TYR A 72 -9.30 -2.09 13.30
N LEU A 73 -9.41 -0.93 12.66
CA LEU A 73 -8.40 0.13 12.72
C LEU A 73 -8.22 0.66 14.14
N ASP A 74 -9.31 1.04 14.81
CA ASP A 74 -9.26 1.54 16.18
C ASP A 74 -8.65 0.50 17.13
N LYS A 75 -9.06 -0.77 17.00
CA LYS A 75 -8.50 -1.86 17.80
C LYS A 75 -7.00 -2.02 17.52
N SER A 76 -6.60 -2.11 16.27
CA SER A 76 -5.20 -2.33 15.87
C SER A 76 -4.29 -1.21 16.35
N PHE A 77 -4.71 0.04 16.22
CA PHE A 77 -3.94 1.19 16.70
C PHE A 77 -3.89 1.24 18.23
N TYR A 78 -5.01 0.99 18.91
CA TYR A 78 -5.03 0.92 20.37
C TYR A 78 -4.08 -0.16 20.89
N GLU A 79 -4.12 -1.35 20.32
CA GLU A 79 -3.24 -2.46 20.71
C GLU A 79 -1.76 -2.11 20.53
N GLN A 80 -1.40 -1.41 19.47
CA GLN A 80 -0.04 -0.91 19.27
C GLN A 80 0.38 0.09 20.35
N LEU A 81 -0.53 0.98 20.76
CA LEU A 81 -0.25 1.98 21.78
C LEU A 81 0.00 1.39 23.18
N ILE A 82 -0.58 0.23 23.47
CA ILE A 82 -0.38 -0.49 24.74
C ILE A 82 0.61 -1.66 24.62
N GLY A 83 1.36 -1.74 23.50
CA GLY A 83 2.36 -2.80 23.30
C GLY A 83 1.79 -4.21 23.09
N ARG A 84 0.51 -4.33 22.69
CA ARG A 84 -0.13 -5.60 22.36
C ARG A 84 0.00 -5.88 20.86
N ASN A 85 0.09 -7.15 20.46
CA ASN A 85 0.19 -7.58 19.04
C ASN A 85 1.32 -6.88 18.27
N LEU A 86 2.49 -6.74 18.91
CA LEU A 86 3.70 -6.26 18.27
C LEU A 86 4.34 -7.41 17.46
N ASN A 87 4.86 -7.08 16.29
CA ASN A 87 5.57 -8.02 15.44
C ASN A 87 7.02 -8.16 15.90
N TYR A 88 7.41 -9.34 16.38
CA TYR A 88 8.78 -9.66 16.83
C TYR A 88 9.61 -10.38 15.77
N ARG A 89 9.10 -10.59 14.55
CA ARG A 89 9.84 -11.27 13.49
C ARG A 89 10.91 -10.34 12.90
N PRO A 90 12.21 -10.66 13.04
CA PRO A 90 13.28 -9.85 12.46
C PRO A 90 13.14 -9.76 10.93
N GLY A 91 13.45 -8.59 10.37
CA GLY A 91 13.41 -8.36 8.92
C GLY A 91 12.06 -7.92 8.36
N ASP A 92 10.95 -8.15 9.07
CA ASP A 92 9.65 -7.65 8.61
C ASP A 92 9.58 -6.12 8.75
N GLU A 93 8.93 -5.46 7.79
CA GLU A 93 8.76 -4.00 7.78
C GLU A 93 8.06 -3.47 9.04
N THR A 94 7.14 -4.27 9.59
CA THR A 94 6.35 -3.93 10.78
C THR A 94 6.97 -4.44 12.08
N SER A 95 8.16 -5.03 12.00
CA SER A 95 8.85 -5.56 13.19
C SER A 95 9.23 -4.45 14.16
N ILE A 96 9.14 -4.74 15.45
CA ILE A 96 9.64 -3.81 16.49
C ILE A 96 11.12 -3.48 16.31
N PHE A 97 11.91 -4.40 15.73
CA PHE A 97 13.35 -4.18 15.47
C PHE A 97 13.61 -3.19 14.34
N THR A 98 12.62 -2.98 13.45
CA THR A 98 12.68 -1.99 12.37
C THR A 98 12.08 -0.65 12.76
N ALA A 99 11.47 -0.55 13.94
CA ALA A 99 10.89 0.69 14.45
C ALA A 99 11.96 1.77 14.70
N LYS A 100 11.54 3.03 14.64
CA LYS A 100 12.43 4.16 14.99
C LYS A 100 12.95 4.09 16.43
N ASN A 101 12.13 3.62 17.35
CA ASN A 101 12.49 3.44 18.76
C ASN A 101 11.96 2.09 19.31
N PRO A 102 12.72 0.98 19.11
CA PRO A 102 12.32 -0.35 19.57
C PRO A 102 12.11 -0.44 21.09
N ILE A 103 12.96 0.27 21.85
CA ILE A 103 12.92 0.23 23.32
C ILE A 103 11.59 0.83 23.84
N GLU A 104 11.18 1.95 23.26
CA GLU A 104 9.89 2.58 23.62
C GLU A 104 8.72 1.65 23.34
N LEU A 105 8.69 1.00 22.17
CA LEU A 105 7.64 0.05 21.82
C LEU A 105 7.56 -1.12 22.82
N LYS A 106 8.71 -1.69 23.21
CA LYS A 106 8.77 -2.76 24.22
C LYS A 106 8.23 -2.30 25.57
N LYS A 107 8.59 -1.10 26.02
CA LYS A 107 8.10 -0.53 27.27
C LYS A 107 6.59 -0.37 27.32
N ARG A 108 5.93 -0.24 26.18
CA ARG A 108 4.45 -0.12 26.10
C ARG A 108 3.72 -1.34 26.65
N ALA A 109 4.33 -2.53 26.62
CA ALA A 109 3.74 -3.75 27.18
C ALA A 109 3.44 -3.63 28.70
N PHE A 110 4.10 -2.72 29.40
CA PHE A 110 3.93 -2.47 30.83
C PHE A 110 2.98 -1.29 31.13
N LEU A 111 2.41 -0.65 30.11
CA LEU A 111 1.47 0.45 30.29
C LEU A 111 0.10 -0.07 30.76
N LYS A 112 -0.51 0.66 31.69
CA LYS A 112 -1.91 0.42 32.03
C LYS A 112 -2.79 0.69 30.80
N ARG A 113 -3.66 -0.26 30.47
CA ARG A 113 -4.68 -0.11 29.44
C ARG A 113 -5.80 0.83 29.88
N GLY A 114 -6.44 1.50 28.94
CA GLY A 114 -7.61 2.33 29.24
C GLY A 114 -7.75 3.54 28.34
N GLU A 115 -8.80 4.30 28.58
CA GLU A 115 -9.15 5.48 27.77
C GLU A 115 -8.10 6.59 27.82
N HIS A 116 -7.35 6.68 28.93
CA HIS A 116 -6.27 7.67 29.07
C HIS A 116 -5.19 7.56 27.98
N VAL A 117 -4.93 6.33 27.48
CA VAL A 117 -3.99 6.10 26.36
C VAL A 117 -4.52 6.76 25.10
N ILE A 118 -5.81 6.55 24.79
CA ILE A 118 -6.45 7.16 23.62
C ILE A 118 -6.42 8.69 23.73
N LYS A 119 -6.86 9.24 24.88
CA LYS A 119 -6.88 10.69 25.13
C LYS A 119 -5.51 11.33 24.97
N LYS A 120 -4.44 10.69 25.48
CA LYS A 120 -3.05 11.14 25.32
C LYS A 120 -2.64 11.27 23.84
N HIS A 121 -2.91 10.24 23.04
CA HIS A 121 -2.49 10.22 21.63
C HIS A 121 -3.33 11.16 20.75
N VAL A 122 -4.63 11.30 21.04
CA VAL A 122 -5.50 12.29 20.39
C VAL A 122 -5.00 13.72 20.70
N LYS A 123 -4.70 14.04 21.97
CA LYS A 123 -4.15 15.35 22.39
C LYS A 123 -2.83 15.65 21.68
N ASN A 124 -1.95 14.67 21.55
CA ASN A 124 -0.64 14.80 20.89
C ASN A 124 -0.73 14.87 19.37
N LYS A 125 -1.94 14.74 18.78
CA LYS A 125 -2.14 14.68 17.32
C LYS A 125 -1.27 13.61 16.67
N THR A 126 -1.16 12.44 17.31
CA THR A 126 -0.40 11.30 16.80
C THR A 126 -0.94 10.90 15.44
N ILE A 127 -0.05 10.60 14.49
CA ILE A 127 -0.37 10.14 13.15
C ILE A 127 -0.17 8.63 13.10
N PHE A 128 -1.22 7.88 12.85
CA PHE A 128 -1.12 6.43 12.68
C PHE A 128 -0.73 6.10 11.25
N CYS A 129 0.27 5.25 11.08
CA CYS A 129 0.81 4.88 9.78
C CYS A 129 0.48 3.42 9.48
N MET A 130 -0.13 3.20 8.32
CA MET A 130 -0.34 1.86 7.79
C MET A 130 0.01 1.81 6.31
N ASP A 131 0.34 0.62 5.81
CA ASP A 131 0.46 0.37 4.38
C ASP A 131 -0.64 -0.57 3.87
N THR A 132 -1.02 -0.37 2.62
CA THR A 132 -1.95 -1.22 1.88
C THR A 132 -1.47 -1.41 0.44
N HIS A 133 -1.93 -2.48 -0.21
CA HIS A 133 -1.61 -2.73 -1.62
C HIS A 133 -2.56 -1.99 -2.57
N ASP A 134 -3.83 -1.85 -2.19
CA ASP A 134 -4.90 -1.47 -3.11
C ASP A 134 -5.62 -0.18 -2.71
N GLY A 135 -5.00 0.60 -1.80
CA GLY A 135 -5.61 1.80 -1.24
C GLY A 135 -6.07 2.80 -2.31
N MET A 136 -5.23 3.09 -3.32
CA MET A 136 -5.63 3.98 -4.41
C MET A 136 -6.62 3.32 -5.35
N MET A 137 -6.54 2.02 -5.60
CA MET A 137 -7.50 1.29 -6.43
C MET A 137 -8.91 1.31 -5.83
N LEU A 138 -9.01 1.31 -4.49
CA LEU A 138 -10.24 1.31 -3.70
C LEU A 138 -10.51 2.66 -3.02
N PHE A 139 -9.88 3.74 -3.47
CA PHE A 139 -9.89 5.04 -2.82
C PHE A 139 -11.29 5.58 -2.56
N HIS A 140 -12.24 5.38 -3.47
CA HIS A 140 -13.62 5.82 -3.30
C HIS A 140 -14.30 5.17 -2.06
N LEU A 141 -14.01 3.89 -1.77
CA LEU A 141 -14.52 3.20 -0.58
C LEU A 141 -13.81 3.68 0.69
N TRP A 142 -12.49 3.87 0.62
CA TRP A 142 -11.75 4.46 1.73
C TRP A 142 -12.27 5.83 2.16
N ARG A 143 -12.69 6.67 1.19
CA ARG A 143 -13.30 7.98 1.48
C ARG A 143 -14.65 7.86 2.21
N GLU A 144 -15.38 6.78 1.99
CA GLU A 144 -16.62 6.48 2.73
C GLU A 144 -16.31 5.93 4.14
N VAL A 145 -15.19 5.22 4.32
CA VAL A 145 -14.72 4.81 5.65
C VAL A 145 -14.39 6.03 6.49
N ASN A 146 -13.50 6.91 6.02
CA ASN A 146 -13.18 8.18 6.68
C ASN A 146 -12.56 9.19 5.71
N LYS A 147 -13.22 10.35 5.56
CA LYS A 147 -12.78 11.43 4.68
C LYS A 147 -11.50 12.15 5.14
N LYS A 148 -11.06 11.95 6.39
CA LYS A 148 -9.88 12.60 6.97
C LYS A 148 -8.59 11.84 6.70
N PHE A 149 -8.66 10.56 6.34
CA PHE A 149 -7.48 9.75 6.07
C PHE A 149 -6.67 10.35 4.93
N LYS A 150 -5.36 10.35 5.10
CA LYS A 150 -4.38 10.83 4.12
C LYS A 150 -3.75 9.66 3.40
N PHE A 151 -3.52 9.82 2.10
CA PHE A 151 -2.94 8.79 1.25
C PHE A 151 -1.64 9.27 0.63
N ILE A 152 -0.61 8.46 0.72
CA ILE A 152 0.64 8.62 0.00
C ILE A 152 0.72 7.46 -0.98
N ASN A 153 0.41 7.72 -2.25
CA ASN A 153 0.45 6.69 -3.29
C ASN A 153 1.80 6.69 -4.00
N ILE A 154 2.43 5.52 -4.01
CA ILE A 154 3.71 5.31 -4.65
C ILE A 154 3.50 4.68 -6.02
N PHE A 155 3.84 5.40 -7.06
CA PHE A 155 3.88 4.89 -8.43
C PHE A 155 5.27 4.36 -8.77
N ARG A 156 5.31 3.30 -9.55
CA ARG A 156 6.55 2.72 -10.06
C ARG A 156 6.40 2.37 -11.54
N ASN A 157 7.51 2.43 -12.26
CA ASN A 157 7.54 2.02 -13.66
C ASN A 157 6.92 0.62 -13.85
N PRO A 158 6.03 0.41 -14.83
CA PRO A 158 5.37 -0.87 -15.06
C PRO A 158 6.33 -2.04 -15.30
N ILE A 159 7.44 -1.82 -16.02
CA ILE A 159 8.48 -2.83 -16.27
C ILE A 159 9.14 -3.28 -14.97
N ASP A 160 9.50 -2.31 -14.11
CA ASP A 160 10.09 -2.59 -12.80
C ASP A 160 9.11 -3.31 -11.87
N THR A 161 7.84 -2.94 -11.93
CA THR A 161 6.76 -3.57 -11.16
C THR A 161 6.55 -5.02 -11.58
N VAL A 162 6.43 -5.29 -12.89
CA VAL A 162 6.30 -6.65 -13.45
C VAL A 162 7.49 -7.52 -13.09
N ASN A 163 8.72 -7.01 -13.26
CA ASN A 163 9.91 -7.77 -12.90
C ASN A 163 9.97 -8.08 -11.40
N GLY A 164 9.60 -7.10 -10.55
CA GLY A 164 9.53 -7.30 -9.10
C GLY A 164 8.49 -8.35 -8.70
N CYS A 165 7.27 -8.28 -9.24
CA CYS A 165 6.22 -9.27 -9.01
C CYS A 165 6.63 -10.68 -9.45
N PHE A 166 7.25 -10.80 -10.63
CA PHE A 166 7.74 -12.07 -11.13
C PHE A 166 8.81 -12.69 -10.21
N ASN A 167 9.75 -11.89 -9.74
CA ASN A 167 10.85 -12.36 -8.89
C ASN A 167 10.40 -12.86 -7.51
N VAL A 168 9.29 -12.32 -6.96
CA VAL A 168 8.70 -12.82 -5.72
C VAL A 168 7.70 -13.96 -5.94
N GLY A 169 7.64 -14.49 -7.18
CA GLY A 169 6.84 -15.67 -7.50
C GLY A 169 5.36 -15.41 -7.81
N GLN A 170 4.95 -14.16 -8.01
CA GLN A 170 3.61 -13.85 -8.50
C GLN A 170 3.34 -14.53 -9.86
N GLY A 171 2.09 -14.80 -10.16
CA GLY A 171 1.67 -15.50 -11.37
C GLY A 171 1.84 -17.01 -11.36
N LYS A 172 2.53 -17.60 -10.37
CA LYS A 172 2.55 -19.06 -10.15
C LYS A 172 1.24 -19.50 -9.54
N ILE A 173 0.68 -20.62 -10.05
CA ILE A 173 -0.62 -21.13 -9.57
C ILE A 173 -0.54 -21.62 -8.12
N GLU A 174 0.62 -22.12 -7.70
CA GLU A 174 0.85 -22.74 -6.39
C GLU A 174 1.62 -21.83 -5.41
N ASN A 175 1.55 -20.53 -5.60
CA ASN A 175 2.28 -19.63 -4.71
C ASN A 175 1.56 -19.44 -3.38
N ILE A 176 2.28 -19.64 -2.27
CA ILE A 176 1.78 -19.46 -0.89
C ILE A 176 1.41 -17.98 -0.58
N LEU A 177 1.93 -17.02 -1.34
CA LEU A 177 1.57 -15.59 -1.22
C LEU A 177 0.11 -15.31 -1.63
N PHE A 178 -0.64 -16.29 -2.09
CA PHE A 178 -2.08 -16.17 -2.37
C PHE A 178 -2.94 -15.78 -1.16
N ASN A 179 -2.42 -15.88 0.05
CA ASN A 179 -3.14 -15.44 1.24
C ASN A 179 -3.47 -13.93 1.23
N GLU A 180 -2.74 -13.12 0.45
CA GLU A 180 -2.99 -11.69 0.32
C GLU A 180 -3.97 -11.36 -0.82
N ILE A 181 -4.25 -12.30 -1.72
CA ILE A 181 -5.07 -12.11 -2.91
C ILE A 181 -6.40 -12.84 -2.76
N ILE A 182 -7.50 -12.17 -3.09
CA ILE A 182 -8.81 -12.81 -3.12
C ILE A 182 -8.87 -13.79 -4.29
N MET A 183 -9.06 -15.07 -3.95
CA MET A 183 -9.19 -16.15 -4.92
C MET A 183 -10.66 -16.53 -5.10
N PHE A 184 -11.03 -16.91 -6.30
CA PHE A 184 -12.35 -17.40 -6.67
C PHE A 184 -12.25 -18.81 -7.21
N LYS A 185 -13.32 -19.59 -6.98
CA LYS A 185 -13.50 -20.94 -7.56
C LYS A 185 -14.74 -20.93 -8.44
N LYS A 186 -14.60 -21.39 -9.68
CA LYS A 186 -15.71 -21.64 -10.58
C LYS A 186 -15.46 -22.95 -11.31
N ASN A 187 -16.35 -23.96 -11.09
CA ASN A 187 -16.13 -25.34 -11.48
C ASN A 187 -14.80 -25.86 -10.89
N LYS A 188 -13.91 -26.41 -11.73
CA LYS A 188 -12.58 -26.88 -11.33
C LYS A 188 -11.50 -25.78 -11.35
N ASN A 189 -11.80 -24.57 -11.84
CA ASN A 189 -10.82 -23.49 -11.97
C ASN A 189 -10.77 -22.66 -10.68
N ILE A 190 -9.54 -22.40 -10.19
CA ILE A 190 -9.23 -21.44 -9.13
C ILE A 190 -8.46 -20.30 -9.78
N PHE A 191 -8.85 -19.06 -9.51
CA PHE A 191 -8.27 -17.89 -10.16
C PHE A 191 -8.37 -16.66 -9.27
N PRO A 192 -7.44 -15.70 -9.39
CA PRO A 192 -7.45 -14.47 -8.60
C PRO A 192 -8.46 -13.44 -9.10
N LEU A 193 -8.75 -12.45 -8.24
CA LEU A 193 -9.69 -11.35 -8.48
C LEU A 193 -9.54 -10.68 -9.85
N TYR A 194 -8.33 -10.45 -10.31
CA TYR A 194 -8.08 -9.76 -11.59
C TYR A 194 -8.44 -10.59 -12.83
N TYR A 195 -8.73 -11.89 -12.67
CA TYR A 195 -9.26 -12.77 -13.73
C TYR A 195 -10.77 -13.03 -13.63
N LEU A 196 -11.50 -12.33 -12.78
CA LEU A 196 -12.92 -12.58 -12.53
C LEU A 196 -13.77 -12.65 -13.82
N ASN A 197 -13.49 -11.77 -14.79
CA ASN A 197 -14.21 -11.72 -16.07
C ASN A 197 -13.67 -12.70 -17.13
N ASN A 198 -12.44 -13.18 -16.97
CA ASN A 198 -11.74 -14.02 -17.95
C ASN A 198 -11.09 -15.26 -17.32
N TYR A 199 -11.76 -15.85 -16.34
CA TYR A 199 -11.22 -16.93 -15.51
C TYR A 199 -10.72 -18.16 -16.31
N LYS A 200 -11.32 -18.46 -17.48
CA LYS A 200 -10.91 -19.56 -18.36
C LYS A 200 -9.52 -19.36 -19.00
N GLU A 201 -9.07 -18.12 -19.09
CA GLU A 201 -7.78 -17.77 -19.67
C GLU A 201 -6.63 -17.91 -18.65
N TYR A 202 -6.93 -17.84 -17.33
CA TYR A 202 -5.90 -17.90 -16.31
C TYR A 202 -5.01 -19.15 -16.38
N PRO A 203 -5.54 -20.38 -16.44
CA PRO A 203 -4.71 -21.59 -16.48
C PRO A 203 -3.94 -21.74 -17.81
N LYS A 204 -4.39 -21.12 -18.91
CA LYS A 204 -3.77 -21.22 -20.23
C LYS A 204 -2.53 -20.33 -20.40
N LYS A 205 -2.37 -19.31 -19.57
CA LYS A 205 -1.26 -18.36 -19.66
C LYS A 205 -0.02 -18.88 -18.94
N ASN A 206 1.16 -18.49 -19.43
CA ASN A 206 2.40 -18.70 -18.70
C ASN A 206 2.50 -17.73 -17.51
N THR A 207 3.47 -17.97 -16.63
CA THR A 207 3.65 -17.20 -15.39
C THR A 207 3.87 -15.71 -15.66
N MET A 208 4.70 -15.34 -16.64
CA MET A 208 5.00 -13.93 -16.95
C MET A 208 3.76 -13.21 -17.49
N ASP A 209 2.99 -13.84 -18.37
CA ASP A 209 1.76 -13.26 -18.90
C ASP A 209 0.71 -13.01 -17.79
N ARG A 210 0.63 -13.90 -16.78
CA ARG A 210 -0.23 -13.71 -15.61
C ARG A 210 0.22 -12.52 -14.79
N VAL A 211 1.52 -12.38 -14.55
CA VAL A 211 2.08 -11.23 -13.83
C VAL A 211 1.81 -9.92 -14.56
N ILE A 212 1.99 -9.90 -15.89
CA ILE A 212 1.67 -8.71 -16.69
C ILE A 212 0.20 -8.34 -16.56
N ASP A 213 -0.72 -9.30 -16.66
CA ASP A 213 -2.15 -9.04 -16.55
C ASP A 213 -2.53 -8.49 -15.15
N GLU A 214 -1.97 -9.07 -14.08
CA GLU A 214 -2.16 -8.62 -12.70
C GLU A 214 -1.70 -7.18 -12.52
N VAL A 215 -0.46 -6.90 -12.86
CA VAL A 215 0.14 -5.57 -12.73
C VAL A 215 -0.66 -4.54 -13.55
N LEU A 216 -1.01 -4.87 -14.78
CA LEU A 216 -1.81 -3.97 -15.61
C LEU A 216 -3.23 -3.75 -15.07
N PHE A 217 -3.85 -4.76 -14.46
CA PHE A 217 -5.15 -4.60 -13.81
C PHE A 217 -5.08 -3.59 -12.65
N CYS A 218 -4.07 -3.71 -11.78
CA CYS A 218 -3.87 -2.82 -10.65
C CYS A 218 -3.52 -1.39 -11.11
N LEU A 219 -2.49 -1.26 -11.95
CA LEU A 219 -2.00 0.05 -12.39
C LEU A 219 -3.02 0.83 -13.21
N LYS A 220 -3.83 0.17 -14.04
CA LYS A 220 -4.91 0.85 -14.78
C LYS A 220 -5.94 1.45 -13.85
N LYS A 221 -6.35 0.73 -12.82
CA LYS A 221 -7.31 1.23 -11.82
C LYS A 221 -6.71 2.36 -10.97
N GLU A 222 -5.47 2.21 -10.52
CA GLU A 222 -4.76 3.29 -9.83
C GLU A 222 -4.67 4.56 -10.69
N TYR A 223 -4.34 4.41 -11.98
CA TYR A 223 -4.24 5.54 -12.91
C TYR A 223 -5.58 6.25 -13.12
N LEU A 224 -6.68 5.50 -13.28
CA LEU A 224 -8.01 6.10 -13.38
C LEU A 224 -8.37 6.90 -12.12
N ASN A 225 -8.07 6.37 -10.95
CA ASN A 225 -8.31 7.07 -9.69
C ASN A 225 -7.34 8.24 -9.49
N TYR A 226 -6.07 8.13 -9.90
CA TYR A 226 -5.16 9.26 -9.95
C TYR A 226 -5.73 10.42 -10.77
N ARG A 227 -6.19 10.19 -12.00
CA ARG A 227 -6.80 11.23 -12.82
C ARG A 227 -7.98 11.92 -12.15
N LYS A 228 -8.79 11.16 -11.41
CA LYS A 228 -9.98 11.67 -10.71
C LYS A 228 -9.62 12.43 -9.43
N TYR A 229 -8.60 12.01 -8.70
CA TYR A 229 -8.31 12.49 -7.35
C TYR A 229 -6.96 13.18 -7.20
N ARG A 230 -6.25 13.48 -8.30
CA ARG A 230 -4.91 14.11 -8.26
C ARG A 230 -4.87 15.44 -7.50
N ASN A 231 -5.98 16.16 -7.45
CA ASN A 231 -6.11 17.43 -6.73
C ASN A 231 -6.76 17.28 -5.34
N ASP A 232 -7.02 16.06 -4.86
CA ASP A 232 -7.55 15.87 -3.50
C ASP A 232 -6.46 16.18 -2.47
N LYS A 233 -6.73 17.17 -1.58
CA LYS A 233 -5.80 17.61 -0.53
C LYS A 233 -5.36 16.51 0.44
N ASN A 234 -6.02 15.37 0.44
CA ASN A 234 -5.68 14.21 1.26
C ASN A 234 -4.92 13.14 0.46
N CYS A 235 -4.50 13.44 -0.77
CA CYS A 235 -3.68 12.55 -1.59
C CYS A 235 -2.33 13.21 -1.90
N LEU A 236 -1.26 12.46 -1.73
CA LEU A 236 0.08 12.81 -2.21
C LEU A 236 0.56 11.69 -3.12
N PHE A 237 0.99 12.04 -4.32
CA PHE A 237 1.48 11.10 -5.31
C PHE A 237 2.99 11.24 -5.45
N ILE A 238 3.71 10.13 -5.40
CA ILE A 238 5.17 10.08 -5.42
C ILE A 238 5.60 8.99 -6.42
N GLU A 239 6.59 9.33 -7.25
CA GLU A 239 7.29 8.35 -8.09
C GLU A 239 8.35 7.62 -7.26
N ASN A 240 8.36 6.28 -7.31
CA ASN A 240 9.35 5.48 -6.63
C ASN A 240 10.78 5.84 -7.05
N GLU A 241 10.99 6.02 -8.36
CA GLU A 241 12.28 6.36 -8.93
C GLU A 241 12.75 7.74 -8.47
N ASP A 242 11.85 8.74 -8.45
CA ASP A 242 12.18 10.06 -7.92
C ASP A 242 12.43 10.03 -6.41
N PHE A 243 11.65 9.25 -5.66
CA PHE A 243 11.90 9.09 -4.23
C PHE A 243 13.26 8.44 -3.97
N ALA A 244 13.62 7.41 -4.73
CA ALA A 244 14.90 6.72 -4.56
C ALA A 244 16.10 7.63 -4.80
N VAL A 245 16.06 8.54 -5.77
CA VAL A 245 17.15 9.47 -6.10
C VAL A 245 17.09 10.73 -5.24
N ASN A 246 15.91 11.35 -5.13
CA ASN A 246 15.68 12.64 -4.48
C ASN A 246 14.94 12.50 -3.15
N SER A 247 15.39 11.55 -2.31
CA SER A 247 14.71 11.18 -1.05
C SER A 247 14.47 12.37 -0.14
N ASP A 248 15.45 13.26 0.03
CA ASP A 248 15.34 14.44 0.92
C ASP A 248 14.25 15.40 0.48
N ARG A 249 14.14 15.67 -0.83
CA ARG A 249 13.08 16.50 -1.39
C ARG A 249 11.70 15.87 -1.16
N ASN A 250 11.58 14.58 -1.44
CA ASN A 250 10.31 13.86 -1.29
C ASN A 250 9.88 13.76 0.18
N ILE A 251 10.81 13.51 1.10
CA ILE A 251 10.51 13.51 2.54
C ILE A 251 10.05 14.89 3.00
N SER A 252 10.63 15.97 2.47
CA SER A 252 10.19 17.34 2.78
C SER A 252 8.75 17.59 2.29
N LYS A 253 8.38 17.10 1.09
CA LYS A 253 6.98 17.10 0.60
C LYS A 253 6.05 16.32 1.53
N ILE A 254 6.46 15.14 1.97
CA ILE A 254 5.68 14.31 2.92
C ILE A 254 5.52 15.02 4.26
N CYS A 255 6.57 15.62 4.80
CA CYS A 255 6.50 16.39 6.05
C CYS A 255 5.50 17.55 5.96
N LYS A 256 5.53 18.32 4.85
CA LYS A 256 4.56 19.39 4.58
C LYS A 256 3.13 18.86 4.50
N PHE A 257 2.92 17.77 3.76
CA PHE A 257 1.62 17.12 3.58
C PHE A 257 1.04 16.60 4.89
N LEU A 258 1.84 15.95 5.73
CA LEU A 258 1.43 15.40 7.02
C LEU A 258 1.41 16.45 8.15
N LYS A 259 1.94 17.66 7.93
CA LYS A 259 2.16 18.70 8.95
C LYS A 259 3.02 18.18 10.10
N THR A 260 4.14 17.56 9.77
CA THR A 260 5.12 16.98 10.70
C THR A 260 6.54 17.40 10.31
N LYS A 261 7.53 16.87 11.04
CA LYS A 261 8.96 17.11 10.80
C LYS A 261 9.72 15.77 10.82
N ARG A 262 10.94 15.75 10.30
CA ARG A 262 11.86 14.64 10.48
C ARG A 262 12.14 14.44 11.98
N SER A 263 12.29 13.20 12.39
CA SER A 263 12.82 12.88 13.73
C SER A 263 14.33 12.63 13.65
N ASN A 264 14.98 12.54 14.81
CA ASN A 264 16.39 12.17 14.91
C ASN A 264 16.70 10.78 14.33
N PHE A 265 15.68 9.94 14.17
CA PHE A 265 15.79 8.59 13.62
C PHE A 265 15.63 8.53 12.10
N THR A 266 15.06 9.57 11.47
CA THR A 266 14.69 9.54 10.04
C THR A 266 15.90 9.25 9.15
N LYS A 267 17.05 9.90 9.41
CA LYS A 267 18.29 9.67 8.62
C LYS A 267 18.80 8.22 8.75
N LYS A 268 18.72 7.62 9.94
CA LYS A 268 19.09 6.21 10.18
C LYS A 268 18.19 5.26 9.39
N ILE A 269 16.89 5.52 9.39
CA ILE A 269 15.92 4.68 8.64
C ILE A 269 16.13 4.85 7.12
N MET A 270 16.34 6.06 6.62
CA MET A 270 16.68 6.30 5.20
C MET A 270 17.91 5.48 4.79
N LYS A 271 18.98 5.49 5.60
CA LYS A 271 20.19 4.68 5.32
C LYS A 271 19.87 3.18 5.28
N ARG A 272 19.05 2.69 6.20
CA ARG A 272 18.61 1.29 6.19
C ARG A 272 17.83 0.92 4.93
N GLU A 273 16.96 1.80 4.46
CA GLU A 273 16.17 1.62 3.24
C GLU A 273 16.97 1.93 1.96
N ASN A 274 18.29 2.15 2.09
CA ASN A 274 19.16 2.50 0.96
C ASN A 274 18.64 3.72 0.18
N CYS A 275 18.38 4.82 0.88
CA CYS A 275 17.90 6.07 0.33
C CYS A 275 18.77 7.25 0.81
N PRO A 276 19.22 8.16 -0.09
CA PRO A 276 19.07 8.10 -1.55
C PRO A 276 19.95 7.03 -2.20
N ARG A 277 19.64 6.66 -3.44
CA ARG A 277 20.46 5.73 -4.23
C ARG A 277 20.40 6.08 -5.71
N GLU A 278 21.42 5.67 -6.45
CA GLU A 278 21.46 5.77 -7.90
C GLU A 278 20.59 4.70 -8.58
N ILE A 279 20.05 5.03 -9.74
CA ILE A 279 19.30 4.10 -10.59
C ILE A 279 20.16 3.83 -11.83
N ASN A 280 20.55 2.56 -12.01
CA ASN A 280 21.33 2.16 -13.17
C ASN A 280 20.43 1.85 -14.38
N PRO A 281 20.51 2.62 -15.48
CA PRO A 281 19.71 2.40 -16.68
C PRO A 281 19.94 1.03 -17.34
N LYS A 282 21.12 0.43 -17.21
CA LYS A 282 21.42 -0.92 -17.77
C LYS A 282 20.51 -1.98 -17.17
N VAL A 283 20.22 -1.89 -15.86
CA VAL A 283 19.33 -2.82 -15.16
C VAL A 283 17.90 -2.78 -15.72
N TYR A 284 17.44 -1.62 -16.15
CA TYR A 284 16.14 -1.49 -16.81
C TYR A 284 16.09 -2.27 -18.14
N GLN A 285 17.13 -2.16 -18.96
CA GLN A 285 17.23 -2.88 -20.24
C GLN A 285 17.27 -4.40 -20.06
N GLU A 286 17.98 -4.86 -19.03
CA GLU A 286 18.01 -6.29 -18.67
C GLU A 286 16.63 -6.82 -18.28
N LYS A 287 15.89 -6.09 -17.46
CA LYS A 287 14.50 -6.42 -17.08
C LYS A 287 13.60 -6.48 -18.31
N LEU A 288 13.71 -5.51 -19.20
CA LEU A 288 12.92 -5.44 -20.42
C LEU A 288 13.19 -6.66 -21.33
N LYS A 289 14.47 -7.01 -21.54
CA LYS A 289 14.86 -8.22 -22.29
C LYS A 289 14.31 -9.50 -21.66
N LYS A 290 14.43 -9.64 -20.33
CA LYS A 290 13.90 -10.77 -19.56
C LYS A 290 12.39 -10.93 -19.73
N ILE A 291 11.62 -9.84 -19.56
CA ILE A 291 10.16 -9.87 -19.69
C ILE A 291 9.76 -10.22 -21.12
N LYS A 292 10.42 -9.62 -22.12
CA LYS A 292 10.19 -9.92 -23.55
C LYS A 292 10.40 -11.41 -23.85
N PHE A 293 11.46 -12.00 -23.32
CA PHE A 293 11.80 -13.42 -23.54
C PHE A 293 10.78 -14.37 -22.88
N LEU A 294 10.27 -14.05 -21.69
CA LEU A 294 9.40 -14.92 -20.89
C LEU A 294 7.90 -14.72 -21.17
N SER A 295 7.52 -13.66 -21.86
CA SER A 295 6.11 -13.37 -22.15
C SER A 295 5.73 -13.64 -23.61
N THR A 296 4.43 -13.78 -23.88
CA THR A 296 3.93 -13.77 -25.24
C THR A 296 4.07 -12.37 -25.84
N LYS A 297 4.26 -12.31 -27.20
CA LYS A 297 4.33 -11.02 -27.93
C LYS A 297 3.14 -10.11 -27.62
N LYS A 298 1.93 -10.69 -27.50
CA LYS A 298 0.70 -9.96 -27.18
C LYS A 298 0.73 -9.33 -25.79
N SER A 299 1.16 -10.07 -24.77
CA SER A 299 1.25 -9.56 -23.38
C SER A 299 2.34 -8.52 -23.26
N PHE A 300 3.49 -8.74 -23.87
CA PHE A 300 4.58 -7.78 -23.90
C PHE A 300 4.16 -6.45 -24.54
N GLN A 301 3.48 -6.50 -25.69
CA GLN A 301 2.99 -5.29 -26.36
C GLN A 301 2.01 -4.50 -25.49
N LYS A 302 1.07 -5.17 -24.82
CA LYS A 302 0.16 -4.52 -23.85
C LYS A 302 0.90 -3.79 -22.73
N LEU A 303 1.99 -4.39 -22.23
CA LEU A 303 2.82 -3.78 -21.19
C LEU A 303 3.50 -2.52 -21.70
N LEU A 304 4.11 -2.57 -22.89
CA LEU A 304 4.76 -1.40 -23.51
C LEU A 304 3.78 -0.26 -23.80
N ASP A 305 2.58 -0.60 -24.28
CA ASP A 305 1.56 0.41 -24.57
C ASP A 305 1.10 1.11 -23.28
N PHE A 306 0.96 0.38 -22.19
CA PHE A 306 0.64 0.98 -20.91
C PHE A 306 1.81 1.77 -20.32
N GLU A 307 3.04 1.35 -20.53
CA GLU A 307 4.21 2.11 -20.11
C GLU A 307 4.25 3.49 -20.77
N LYS A 308 3.92 3.60 -22.06
CA LYS A 308 3.79 4.90 -22.74
C LYS A 308 2.74 5.79 -22.06
N VAL A 309 1.59 5.24 -21.68
CA VAL A 309 0.55 5.97 -20.94
C VAL A 309 1.08 6.43 -19.57
N PHE A 310 1.81 5.55 -18.90
CA PHE A 310 2.42 5.85 -17.59
C PHE A 310 3.46 6.96 -17.69
N GLN A 311 4.30 7.00 -18.72
CA GLN A 311 5.29 8.05 -18.92
C GLN A 311 4.65 9.42 -19.22
N ARG A 312 3.57 9.47 -20.00
CA ARG A 312 2.82 10.71 -20.25
C ARG A 312 2.28 11.34 -18.96
N ARG A 313 1.86 10.53 -17.98
CA ARG A 313 1.45 11.01 -16.66
C ARG A 313 2.54 11.82 -15.95
N LYS A 314 3.82 11.41 -16.10
CA LYS A 314 4.95 12.13 -15.49
C LYS A 314 5.11 13.52 -16.07
N SER A 315 4.90 13.71 -17.37
CA SER A 315 4.96 15.02 -18.00
C SER A 315 3.85 15.96 -17.51
N ASP A 316 2.64 15.44 -17.27
CA ASP A 316 1.52 16.21 -16.73
C ASP A 316 1.74 16.70 -15.28
N THR A 317 2.58 15.99 -14.50
CA THR A 317 2.90 16.35 -13.11
C THR A 317 4.08 17.32 -12.98
N LEU A 318 4.90 17.47 -14.00
CA LEU A 318 6.03 18.38 -14.02
C LEU A 318 5.62 19.80 -14.48
N ASN A 319 4.47 19.92 -15.16
CA ASN A 319 3.94 21.18 -15.69
C ASN A 319 2.88 21.85 -14.78
N ASN A 320 2.64 21.29 -13.59
CA ASN A 320 1.79 21.85 -12.52
C ASN A 320 2.60 21.98 -11.22
#